data_732ea9a0978f30b5cb5277712015fc80
#
_entry.id   732ea9a0978f30b5cb5277712015fc80
#
_cell.length_a   1.000
_cell.length_b   1.000
_cell.length_c   1.000
_cell.angle_alpha   90.00
_cell.angle_beta   90.00
_cell.angle_gamma   90.00
#
_symmetry.space_group_name_H-M   'P 1'
#
loop_
_entity.id
_entity.type
_entity.pdbx_description
1 polymer ?
#
loop_
_entity_poly.entity_id
_entity_poly.type
_entity_poly.pdbx_seq_one_letter_code
_entity_poly.pdbx_strand_id
1 'polypeptide(L)'
;MERGITMNILSIIAIIFLIIVLGLYAFWLKLKKGKPGRIQGHDVEKKTYEEALVVDVRWRKEYARGHAINAVNLPIKLFKDGSDVLDDYKDKDIILYCVVDVTSRATEKLLLERGFTKLHIGDGVKQYHYGKAIYTNALLSEFKYRLTKSKNKQLLNLGTEILNDDEIKISPTDIDSVKDKLDKNADIFVYSDTPEESKPVCKKLGEEGYTIINLIEPFYTKQYRNAFYNPKDYDENPAEQQATCNA
;
A
#
# COMPACT_ATOMS: atom_id res chain seq x y z
N MET A 1 -19.64 6.57 -67.30
CA MET A 1 -18.62 7.61 -66.97
C MET A 1 -18.22 7.40 -65.52
N GLU A 2 -17.27 6.50 -65.27
CA GLU A 2 -16.73 6.27 -63.93
C GLU A 2 -15.65 7.31 -63.67
N ARG A 3 -15.87 8.21 -62.70
CA ARG A 3 -14.82 9.09 -62.19
C ARG A 3 -14.02 8.31 -61.14
N GLY A 4 -12.92 7.71 -61.56
CA GLY A 4 -11.96 7.16 -60.67
C GLY A 4 -11.39 8.25 -59.75
N ILE A 5 -11.59 8.12 -58.43
CA ILE A 5 -11.01 9.02 -57.42
C ILE A 5 -9.53 8.73 -57.36
N THR A 6 -8.69 9.49 -58.04
CA THR A 6 -7.24 9.46 -57.91
C THR A 6 -6.83 10.19 -56.66
N MET A 7 -6.59 9.44 -55.57
CA MET A 7 -6.02 10.04 -54.35
C MET A 7 -4.57 10.43 -54.59
N ASN A 8 -4.21 11.66 -54.24
CA ASN A 8 -2.82 12.08 -54.32
C ASN A 8 -1.97 11.47 -53.19
N ILE A 9 -0.65 11.41 -53.38
CA ILE A 9 0.28 10.77 -52.41
C ILE A 9 0.18 11.43 -51.05
N LEU A 10 -0.04 12.74 -50.93
CA LEU A 10 -0.20 13.48 -49.67
C LEU A 10 -1.46 13.01 -48.90
N SER A 11 -2.56 12.75 -49.61
CA SER A 11 -3.80 12.20 -48.99
C SER A 11 -3.59 10.81 -48.42
N ILE A 12 -2.83 9.96 -49.13
CA ILE A 12 -2.49 8.59 -48.66
C ILE A 12 -1.63 8.66 -47.41
N ILE A 13 -0.61 9.53 -47.37
CA ILE A 13 0.27 9.72 -46.20
C ILE A 13 -0.54 10.26 -45.00
N ALA A 14 -1.44 11.19 -45.21
CA ALA A 14 -2.31 11.74 -44.14
C ALA A 14 -3.22 10.66 -43.53
N ILE A 15 -3.79 9.79 -44.36
CA ILE A 15 -4.64 8.68 -43.88
C ILE A 15 -3.83 7.66 -43.10
N ILE A 16 -2.62 7.28 -43.55
CA ILE A 16 -1.74 6.35 -42.84
C ILE A 16 -1.36 6.95 -41.48
N PHE A 17 -1.00 8.23 -41.45
CA PHE A 17 -0.66 8.91 -40.19
C PHE A 17 -1.84 8.92 -39.22
N LEU A 18 -3.06 9.24 -39.69
CA LEU A 18 -4.27 9.20 -38.88
C LEU A 18 -4.55 7.81 -38.29
N ILE A 19 -4.37 6.74 -39.10
CA ILE A 19 -4.56 5.35 -38.65
C ILE A 19 -3.55 5.01 -37.54
N ILE A 20 -2.27 5.42 -37.70
CA ILE A 20 -1.24 5.22 -36.67
C ILE A 20 -1.61 5.93 -35.38
N VAL A 21 -2.02 7.20 -35.45
CA VAL A 21 -2.41 7.98 -34.28
C VAL A 21 -3.62 7.36 -33.57
N LEU A 22 -4.63 6.96 -34.32
CA LEU A 22 -5.80 6.28 -33.76
C LEU A 22 -5.44 4.91 -33.15
N GLY A 23 -4.54 4.16 -33.77
CA GLY A 23 -4.01 2.90 -33.23
C GLY A 23 -3.25 3.11 -31.93
N LEU A 24 -2.38 4.09 -31.84
CA LEU A 24 -1.66 4.46 -30.63
C LEU A 24 -2.60 4.95 -29.54
N TYR A 25 -3.62 5.72 -29.89
CA TYR A 25 -4.64 6.18 -28.96
C TYR A 25 -5.50 5.03 -28.42
N ALA A 26 -5.94 4.11 -29.28
CA ALA A 26 -6.67 2.91 -28.88
C ALA A 26 -5.81 1.98 -27.99
N PHE A 27 -4.53 1.84 -28.33
CA PHE A 27 -3.57 1.09 -27.52
C PHE A 27 -3.39 1.75 -26.13
N TRP A 28 -3.26 3.08 -26.08
CA TRP A 28 -3.19 3.83 -24.83
C TRP A 28 -4.47 3.70 -23.97
N LEU A 29 -5.65 3.75 -24.61
CA LEU A 29 -6.92 3.49 -23.92
C LEU A 29 -6.99 2.06 -23.36
N LYS A 30 -6.45 1.06 -24.10
CA LYS A 30 -6.40 -0.34 -23.65
C LYS A 30 -5.45 -0.53 -22.47
N LEU A 31 -4.35 0.23 -22.42
CA LEU A 31 -3.45 0.26 -21.27
C LEU A 31 -4.10 0.93 -20.05
N LYS A 32 -4.96 1.94 -20.27
CA LYS A 32 -5.72 2.62 -19.22
C LYS A 32 -6.88 1.79 -18.66
N LYS A 33 -7.55 0.99 -19.50
CA LYS A 33 -8.55 0.02 -19.05
C LYS A 33 -7.80 -1.15 -18.41
N GLY A 34 -7.76 -1.21 -17.08
CA GLY A 34 -7.10 -2.29 -16.34
C GLY A 34 -7.33 -3.69 -16.96
N LYS A 35 -6.41 -4.61 -16.71
CA LYS A 35 -6.58 -6.00 -17.20
C LYS A 35 -7.84 -6.61 -16.56
N PRO A 36 -8.59 -7.48 -17.30
CA PRO A 36 -9.73 -8.19 -16.73
C PRO A 36 -9.35 -8.89 -15.43
N GLY A 37 -10.22 -8.81 -14.42
CA GLY A 37 -10.00 -9.41 -13.10
C GLY A 37 -9.19 -8.55 -12.12
N ARG A 38 -8.93 -7.28 -12.44
CA ARG A 38 -8.30 -6.33 -11.53
C ARG A 38 -9.36 -5.51 -10.80
N ILE A 39 -9.16 -5.29 -9.48
CA ILE A 39 -9.97 -4.38 -8.68
C ILE A 39 -9.53 -2.95 -8.99
N GLN A 40 -10.49 -2.09 -9.29
CA GLN A 40 -10.20 -0.68 -9.59
C GLN A 40 -9.69 0.05 -8.35
N GLY A 41 -8.77 1.00 -8.54
CA GLY A 41 -8.10 1.67 -7.43
C GLY A 41 -9.04 2.35 -6.43
N HIS A 42 -10.15 2.96 -6.91
CA HIS A 42 -11.13 3.55 -6.00
C HIS A 42 -11.87 2.52 -5.12
N ASP A 43 -12.03 1.28 -5.61
CA ASP A 43 -12.61 0.20 -4.82
C ASP A 43 -11.58 -0.39 -3.86
N VAL A 44 -10.30 -0.46 -4.26
CA VAL A 44 -9.19 -0.85 -3.37
C VAL A 44 -9.12 0.09 -2.16
N GLU A 45 -9.19 1.40 -2.40
CA GLU A 45 -9.04 2.43 -1.36
C GLU A 45 -10.16 2.43 -0.34
N LYS A 46 -11.36 1.99 -0.75
CA LYS A 46 -12.55 1.91 0.12
C LYS A 46 -12.61 0.65 0.96
N LYS A 47 -11.77 -0.35 0.69
CA LYS A 47 -11.81 -1.59 1.47
C LYS A 47 -11.46 -1.34 2.92
N THR A 48 -12.33 -1.81 3.80
CA THR A 48 -12.05 -1.90 5.23
C THR A 48 -11.22 -3.15 5.52
N TYR A 49 -10.58 -3.20 6.67
CA TYR A 49 -9.81 -4.38 7.07
C TYR A 49 -10.69 -5.64 7.14
N GLU A 50 -11.96 -5.53 7.57
CA GLU A 50 -12.90 -6.66 7.64
C GLU A 50 -13.18 -7.24 6.25
N GLU A 51 -13.27 -6.41 5.22
CA GLU A 51 -13.54 -6.85 3.85
C GLU A 51 -12.32 -7.46 3.18
N ALA A 52 -11.16 -6.81 3.27
CA ALA A 52 -9.93 -7.30 2.66
C ALA A 52 -8.68 -6.66 3.27
N LEU A 53 -7.60 -7.41 3.34
CA LEU A 53 -6.28 -6.86 3.63
C LEU A 53 -5.65 -6.29 2.35
N VAL A 54 -5.40 -5.00 2.31
CA VAL A 54 -4.74 -4.33 1.18
C VAL A 54 -3.22 -4.32 1.42
N VAL A 55 -2.47 -4.86 0.46
CA VAL A 55 -1.02 -5.05 0.58
C VAL A 55 -0.29 -4.35 -0.56
N ASP A 56 0.55 -3.39 -0.23
CA ASP A 56 1.53 -2.79 -1.13
C ASP A 56 2.80 -3.64 -1.14
N VAL A 57 3.09 -4.27 -2.28
CA VAL A 57 4.26 -5.15 -2.42
C VAL A 57 5.50 -4.45 -2.97
N ARG A 58 5.47 -3.11 -3.06
CA ARG A 58 6.63 -2.29 -3.43
C ARG A 58 7.65 -2.23 -2.30
N TRP A 59 8.84 -1.74 -2.63
CA TRP A 59 9.86 -1.48 -1.62
C TRP A 59 9.43 -0.41 -0.62
N ARG A 60 9.96 -0.47 0.60
CA ARG A 60 9.53 0.44 1.68
C ARG A 60 9.71 1.92 1.37
N LYS A 61 10.79 2.31 0.69
CA LYS A 61 10.99 3.71 0.28
C LYS A 61 9.96 4.17 -0.74
N GLU A 62 9.49 3.28 -1.63
CA GLU A 62 8.41 3.61 -2.56
C GLU A 62 7.07 3.76 -1.84
N TYR A 63 6.78 2.86 -0.90
CA TYR A 63 5.61 2.94 -0.03
C TYR A 63 5.63 4.25 0.79
N ALA A 64 6.76 4.61 1.40
CA ALA A 64 6.91 5.83 2.20
C ALA A 64 6.69 7.13 1.41
N ARG A 65 6.90 7.11 0.08
CA ARG A 65 6.62 8.27 -0.79
C ARG A 65 5.12 8.49 -1.05
N GLY A 66 4.28 7.56 -0.64
CA GLY A 66 2.83 7.60 -0.77
C GLY A 66 2.25 6.25 -1.17
N HIS A 67 1.19 5.87 -0.51
CA HIS A 67 0.51 4.59 -0.64
C HIS A 67 -0.98 4.75 -0.38
N ALA A 68 -1.78 3.73 -0.69
CA ALA A 68 -3.19 3.71 -0.35
C ALA A 68 -3.37 3.78 1.17
N ILE A 69 -4.30 4.62 1.63
CA ILE A 69 -4.52 4.94 3.05
C ILE A 69 -4.79 3.70 3.93
N ASN A 70 -5.28 2.62 3.32
CA ASN A 70 -5.64 1.36 3.98
C ASN A 70 -4.61 0.24 3.76
N ALA A 71 -3.49 0.50 3.07
CA ALA A 71 -2.53 -0.53 2.74
C ALA A 71 -1.44 -0.72 3.81
N VAL A 72 -1.06 -1.97 4.04
CA VAL A 72 0.21 -2.34 4.69
C VAL A 72 1.29 -2.56 3.65
N ASN A 73 2.56 -2.42 4.03
CA ASN A 73 3.68 -2.66 3.13
C ASN A 73 4.35 -4.01 3.43
N LEU A 74 4.22 -4.93 2.49
CA LEU A 74 4.89 -6.23 2.54
C LEU A 74 5.62 -6.48 1.20
N PRO A 75 6.88 -6.04 1.05
CA PRO A 75 7.62 -6.17 -0.19
C PRO A 75 7.74 -7.61 -0.68
N ILE A 76 7.70 -7.83 -2.00
CA ILE A 76 7.79 -9.17 -2.60
C ILE A 76 9.01 -9.96 -2.12
N LYS A 77 10.13 -9.29 -1.84
CA LYS A 77 11.34 -9.94 -1.33
C LYS A 77 11.07 -10.71 -0.04
N LEU A 78 10.21 -10.20 0.84
CA LEU A 78 9.78 -10.85 2.07
C LEU A 78 9.26 -12.27 1.79
N PHE A 79 8.41 -12.42 0.78
CA PHE A 79 7.83 -13.72 0.41
C PHE A 79 8.84 -14.63 -0.31
N LYS A 80 9.77 -14.06 -1.08
CA LYS A 80 10.89 -14.80 -1.70
C LYS A 80 11.87 -15.34 -0.65
N ASP A 81 12.04 -14.60 0.44
CA ASP A 81 12.88 -15.00 1.58
C ASP A 81 12.15 -16.01 2.51
N GLY A 82 10.92 -16.41 2.18
CA GLY A 82 10.18 -17.45 2.91
C GLY A 82 9.42 -16.96 4.14
N SER A 83 9.20 -15.65 4.29
CA SER A 83 8.43 -15.10 5.41
C SER A 83 7.00 -15.65 5.45
N ASP A 84 6.54 -16.01 6.63
CA ASP A 84 5.20 -16.50 6.94
C ASP A 84 4.27 -15.41 7.50
N VAL A 85 4.64 -14.12 7.33
CA VAL A 85 3.92 -12.96 7.91
C VAL A 85 2.43 -12.89 7.56
N LEU A 86 2.00 -13.51 6.44
CA LEU A 86 0.61 -13.59 6.01
C LEU A 86 -0.04 -14.94 6.27
N ASP A 87 0.62 -15.92 6.88
CA ASP A 87 0.08 -17.28 6.98
C ASP A 87 -1.22 -17.37 7.81
N ASP A 88 -1.41 -16.44 8.74
CA ASP A 88 -2.66 -16.34 9.51
C ASP A 88 -3.82 -15.69 8.73
N TYR A 89 -3.56 -15.18 7.53
CA TYR A 89 -4.53 -14.50 6.67
C TYR A 89 -4.93 -15.34 5.44
N LYS A 90 -4.69 -16.66 5.44
CA LYS A 90 -4.98 -17.53 4.28
C LYS A 90 -6.46 -17.54 3.88
N ASP A 91 -7.34 -17.37 4.85
CA ASP A 91 -8.79 -17.35 4.64
C ASP A 91 -9.37 -15.95 4.41
N LYS A 92 -8.53 -14.91 4.50
CA LYS A 92 -8.93 -13.51 4.28
C LYS A 92 -8.75 -13.12 2.82
N ASP A 93 -9.65 -12.29 2.32
CA ASP A 93 -9.44 -11.63 1.03
C ASP A 93 -8.23 -10.70 1.12
N ILE A 94 -7.28 -10.87 0.20
CA ILE A 94 -6.05 -10.06 0.13
C ILE A 94 -5.97 -9.41 -1.23
N ILE A 95 -5.82 -8.08 -1.25
CA ILE A 95 -5.65 -7.30 -2.46
C ILE A 95 -4.19 -6.85 -2.56
N LEU A 96 -3.48 -7.36 -3.56
CA LEU A 96 -2.09 -7.04 -3.83
C LEU A 96 -2.00 -5.93 -4.87
N TYR A 97 -1.24 -4.88 -4.63
CA TYR A 97 -0.94 -3.87 -5.65
C TYR A 97 0.55 -3.46 -5.63
N CYS A 98 1.00 -2.89 -6.73
CA CYS A 98 2.37 -2.38 -6.87
C CYS A 98 2.42 -1.13 -7.76
N VAL A 99 3.43 -0.98 -8.62
CA VAL A 99 3.52 0.16 -9.56
C VAL A 99 2.51 0.01 -10.70
N VAL A 100 2.46 -1.16 -11.36
CA VAL A 100 1.58 -1.44 -12.52
C VAL A 100 0.84 -2.77 -12.42
N ASP A 101 1.43 -3.87 -12.07
CA ASP A 101 0.89 -5.20 -11.73
C ASP A 101 1.94 -6.33 -11.82
N VAL A 102 3.13 -6.04 -12.30
CA VAL A 102 4.16 -7.08 -12.49
C VAL A 102 4.57 -7.70 -11.15
N THR A 103 4.92 -6.87 -10.17
CA THR A 103 5.35 -7.34 -8.85
C THR A 103 4.19 -7.96 -8.06
N SER A 104 2.99 -7.37 -8.13
CA SER A 104 1.82 -7.92 -7.43
C SER A 104 1.41 -9.29 -7.97
N ARG A 105 1.45 -9.52 -9.29
CA ARG A 105 1.20 -10.84 -9.88
C ARG A 105 2.29 -11.86 -9.54
N ALA A 106 3.54 -11.43 -9.48
CA ALA A 106 4.63 -12.31 -9.02
C ALA A 106 4.43 -12.72 -7.55
N THR A 107 3.96 -11.78 -6.71
CA THR A 107 3.62 -12.07 -5.31
C THR A 107 2.40 -12.99 -5.21
N GLU A 108 1.34 -12.74 -6.00
CA GLU A 108 0.16 -13.59 -6.09
C GLU A 108 0.57 -15.05 -6.34
N LYS A 109 1.45 -15.28 -7.33
CA LYS A 109 1.92 -16.63 -7.65
C LYS A 109 2.62 -17.30 -6.46
N LEU A 110 3.52 -16.59 -5.77
CA LEU A 110 4.21 -17.11 -4.58
C LEU A 110 3.22 -17.46 -3.45
N LEU A 111 2.19 -16.66 -3.25
CA LEU A 111 1.19 -16.90 -2.21
C LEU A 111 0.23 -18.05 -2.58
N LEU A 112 -0.15 -18.18 -3.86
CA LEU A 112 -0.93 -19.33 -4.35
C LEU A 112 -0.19 -20.65 -4.10
N GLU A 113 1.12 -20.70 -4.36
CA GLU A 113 1.98 -21.88 -4.09
C GLU A 113 2.03 -22.23 -2.59
N ARG A 114 1.73 -21.24 -1.71
CA ARG A 114 1.65 -21.41 -0.24
C ARG A 114 0.23 -21.70 0.27
N GLY A 115 -0.73 -21.89 -0.62
CA GLY A 115 -2.10 -22.28 -0.30
C GLY A 115 -3.06 -21.12 0.01
N PHE A 116 -2.71 -19.88 -0.35
CA PHE A 116 -3.66 -18.78 -0.32
C PHE A 116 -4.64 -18.92 -1.49
N THR A 117 -5.93 -18.70 -1.28
CA THR A 117 -6.97 -18.90 -2.30
C THR A 117 -7.77 -17.64 -2.63
N LYS A 118 -7.74 -16.63 -1.76
CA LYS A 118 -8.52 -15.40 -1.88
C LYS A 118 -7.61 -14.20 -2.20
N LEU A 119 -6.91 -14.29 -3.34
CA LEU A 119 -5.98 -13.26 -3.79
C LEU A 119 -6.56 -12.46 -4.95
N HIS A 120 -6.40 -11.15 -4.90
CA HIS A 120 -6.88 -10.21 -5.89
C HIS A 120 -5.76 -9.24 -6.27
N ILE A 121 -5.78 -8.76 -7.52
CA ILE A 121 -4.86 -7.72 -7.98
C ILE A 121 -5.60 -6.39 -8.06
N GLY A 122 -5.11 -5.40 -7.34
CA GLY A 122 -5.56 -4.02 -7.42
C GLY A 122 -4.81 -3.20 -8.47
N ASP A 123 -5.37 -2.08 -8.88
CA ASP A 123 -4.68 -1.11 -9.72
C ASP A 123 -3.39 -0.63 -9.04
N GLY A 124 -2.31 -0.53 -9.80
CA GLY A 124 -1.05 0.00 -9.31
C GLY A 124 -1.04 1.54 -9.27
N VAL A 125 -0.03 2.11 -8.61
CA VAL A 125 0.08 3.58 -8.42
C VAL A 125 0.24 4.38 -9.71
N LYS A 126 0.59 3.75 -10.83
CA LYS A 126 0.59 4.36 -12.17
C LYS A 126 -0.77 4.29 -12.88
N GLN A 127 -1.68 3.44 -12.42
CA GLN A 127 -3.01 3.27 -12.99
C GLN A 127 -4.07 4.04 -12.22
N TYR A 128 -3.88 4.19 -10.92
CA TYR A 128 -4.76 4.95 -10.05
C TYR A 128 -3.95 5.82 -9.07
N HIS A 129 -4.39 7.05 -8.87
CA HIS A 129 -3.83 7.97 -7.89
C HIS A 129 -4.52 7.73 -6.54
N TYR A 130 -3.88 6.90 -5.72
CA TYR A 130 -4.31 6.69 -4.34
C TYR A 130 -4.19 7.98 -3.52
N GLY A 131 -5.11 8.18 -2.59
CA GLY A 131 -4.98 9.21 -1.56
C GLY A 131 -3.73 8.92 -0.73
N LYS A 132 -2.73 9.80 -0.83
CA LYS A 132 -1.42 9.55 -0.21
C LYS A 132 -1.54 9.52 1.30
N ALA A 133 -1.31 8.35 1.89
CA ALA A 133 -1.00 8.24 3.31
C ALA A 133 0.47 8.65 3.55
N ILE A 134 0.69 9.41 4.59
CA ILE A 134 2.00 9.90 5.04
C ILE A 134 2.37 9.30 6.40
N TYR A 135 1.75 8.21 6.75
CA TYR A 135 2.01 7.39 7.93
C TYR A 135 2.16 5.92 7.52
N THR A 136 2.76 5.11 8.37
CA THR A 136 2.95 3.68 8.11
C THR A 136 1.83 2.89 8.74
N ASN A 137 1.14 2.05 7.96
CA ASN A 137 0.28 1.00 8.51
C ASN A 137 1.13 -0.25 8.79
N ALA A 138 0.83 -0.92 9.88
CA ALA A 138 1.54 -2.12 10.30
C ALA A 138 0.55 -3.20 10.77
N LEU A 139 0.86 -4.46 10.47
CA LEU A 139 0.25 -5.60 11.11
C LEU A 139 0.75 -5.72 12.56
N LEU A 140 0.03 -6.45 13.41
CA LEU A 140 0.33 -6.56 14.84
C LEU A 140 1.77 -7.04 15.12
N SER A 141 2.27 -7.98 14.32
CA SER A 141 3.64 -8.47 14.42
C SER A 141 4.68 -7.37 14.17
N GLU A 142 4.51 -6.57 13.12
CA GLU A 142 5.37 -5.43 12.82
C GLU A 142 5.24 -4.33 13.87
N PHE A 143 4.01 -3.99 14.25
CA PHE A 143 3.71 -2.98 15.26
C PHE A 143 4.42 -3.29 16.60
N LYS A 144 4.26 -4.50 17.11
CA LYS A 144 4.90 -4.94 18.37
C LYS A 144 6.42 -4.91 18.27
N TYR A 145 6.99 -5.39 17.16
CA TYR A 145 8.44 -5.31 17.00
C TYR A 145 8.94 -3.87 16.99
N ARG A 146 8.36 -3.00 16.17
CA ARG A 146 8.76 -1.59 16.13
C ARG A 146 8.63 -0.96 17.50
N LEU A 147 7.54 -1.25 18.22
CA LEU A 147 7.32 -0.77 19.58
C LEU A 147 8.42 -1.21 20.55
N THR A 148 8.94 -2.45 20.41
CA THR A 148 10.05 -2.94 21.27
C THR A 148 11.41 -2.37 20.87
N LYS A 149 11.62 -2.00 19.61
CA LYS A 149 12.91 -1.50 19.09
C LYS A 149 13.05 0.01 19.11
N SER A 150 11.96 0.76 19.10
CA SER A 150 12.00 2.21 19.17
C SER A 150 12.50 2.66 20.56
N LYS A 151 13.50 3.53 20.54
CA LYS A 151 14.10 4.10 21.75
C LYS A 151 13.33 5.30 22.28
N ASN A 152 12.77 6.10 21.38
CA ASN A 152 11.90 7.23 21.71
C ASN A 152 10.53 6.96 21.09
N LYS A 153 9.56 6.63 21.93
CA LYS A 153 8.22 6.21 21.48
C LYS A 153 7.14 6.75 22.39
N GLN A 154 6.00 7.00 21.81
CA GLN A 154 4.76 7.28 22.51
C GLN A 154 3.66 6.39 21.98
N LEU A 155 2.77 5.96 22.85
CA LEU A 155 1.65 5.10 22.49
C LEU A 155 0.35 5.90 22.59
N LEU A 156 -0.39 5.98 21.47
CA LEU A 156 -1.64 6.71 21.38
C LEU A 156 -2.79 5.73 21.24
N ASN A 157 -3.63 5.67 22.26
CA ASN A 157 -4.76 4.76 22.35
C ASN A 157 -6.08 5.46 22.00
N LEU A 158 -6.73 5.01 20.94
CA LEU A 158 -8.07 5.42 20.54
C LEU A 158 -9.13 4.37 20.88
N GLY A 159 -8.70 3.18 21.33
CA GLY A 159 -9.57 2.06 21.64
C GLY A 159 -9.93 1.96 23.12
N THR A 160 -10.60 0.88 23.48
CA THR A 160 -11.05 0.60 24.87
C THR A 160 -10.01 -0.16 25.67
N GLU A 161 -9.23 -1.03 25.01
CA GLU A 161 -8.20 -1.83 25.65
C GLU A 161 -6.96 -0.99 26.00
N ILE A 162 -6.34 -1.31 27.14
CA ILE A 162 -5.12 -0.64 27.63
C ILE A 162 -3.92 -1.57 27.42
N LEU A 163 -2.90 -1.07 26.71
CA LEU A 163 -1.66 -1.80 26.45
C LEU A 163 -0.57 -1.53 27.47
N ASN A 164 -0.54 -0.30 27.98
CA ASN A 164 0.50 0.18 28.87
C ASN A 164 -0.05 1.33 29.72
N ASP A 165 0.40 1.43 30.97
CA ASP A 165 -0.02 2.51 31.89
C ASP A 165 0.41 3.90 31.42
N ASP A 166 1.46 3.99 30.60
CA ASP A 166 2.03 5.26 30.10
C ASP A 166 1.42 5.72 28.76
N GLU A 167 0.34 5.08 28.28
CA GLU A 167 -0.27 5.46 27.01
C GLU A 167 -1.07 6.76 27.11
N ILE A 168 -1.12 7.48 25.98
CA ILE A 168 -1.93 8.68 25.83
C ILE A 168 -3.29 8.26 25.25
N LYS A 169 -4.33 8.31 26.07
CA LYS A 169 -5.69 7.99 25.64
C LYS A 169 -6.40 9.21 25.08
N ILE A 170 -7.03 9.06 23.92
CA ILE A 170 -7.80 10.12 23.28
C ILE A 170 -9.06 9.57 22.61
N SER A 171 -10.05 10.45 22.41
CA SER A 171 -11.14 10.20 21.47
C SER A 171 -10.66 10.46 20.03
N PRO A 172 -11.08 9.69 19.02
CA PRO A 172 -10.75 9.94 17.61
C PRO A 172 -11.09 11.35 17.11
N THR A 173 -12.03 12.03 17.77
CA THR A 173 -12.47 13.40 17.42
C THR A 173 -11.71 14.51 18.14
N ASP A 174 -10.89 14.19 19.14
CA ASP A 174 -10.24 15.18 20.02
C ASP A 174 -8.71 15.13 19.97
N ILE A 175 -8.15 15.05 18.76
CA ILE A 175 -6.71 14.99 18.54
C ILE A 175 -5.96 16.23 19.03
N ASP A 176 -6.60 17.41 18.98
CA ASP A 176 -5.96 18.68 19.33
C ASP A 176 -5.66 18.78 20.85
N SER A 177 -6.42 18.04 21.68
CA SER A 177 -6.23 18.03 23.15
C SER A 177 -4.93 17.38 23.60
N VAL A 178 -4.28 16.59 22.76
CA VAL A 178 -3.07 15.83 23.13
C VAL A 178 -1.82 16.27 22.37
N LYS A 179 -1.93 17.18 21.40
CA LYS A 179 -0.78 17.63 20.59
C LYS A 179 0.39 18.15 21.43
N ASP A 180 0.10 18.90 22.47
CA ASP A 180 1.13 19.44 23.38
C ASP A 180 1.86 18.35 24.18
N LYS A 181 1.30 17.14 24.22
CA LYS A 181 1.90 15.97 24.89
C LYS A 181 2.71 15.09 23.94
N LEU A 182 2.61 15.34 22.62
CA LEU A 182 3.29 14.53 21.60
C LEU A 182 4.67 15.12 21.27
N ASP A 183 5.70 14.28 21.33
CA ASP A 183 7.06 14.61 20.90
C ASP A 183 7.20 14.32 19.40
N LYS A 184 7.54 15.33 18.59
CA LYS A 184 7.79 15.20 17.16
C LYS A 184 9.00 14.33 16.80
N ASN A 185 9.89 14.11 17.75
CA ASN A 185 11.05 13.24 17.58
C ASN A 185 10.78 11.79 18.01
N ALA A 186 9.58 11.50 18.53
CA ALA A 186 9.19 10.16 18.91
C ALA A 186 8.50 9.41 17.74
N ASP A 187 8.62 8.10 17.75
CA ASP A 187 7.75 7.23 16.98
C ASP A 187 6.40 7.15 17.71
N ILE A 188 5.34 7.63 17.08
CA ILE A 188 3.98 7.61 17.63
C ILE A 188 3.29 6.33 17.14
N PHE A 189 3.04 5.42 18.07
CA PHE A 189 2.33 4.17 17.82
C PHE A 189 0.84 4.37 18.11
N VAL A 190 0.02 4.21 17.09
CA VAL A 190 -1.44 4.44 17.18
C VAL A 190 -2.18 3.14 17.03
N TYR A 191 -3.14 2.91 17.92
CA TYR A 191 -4.06 1.78 17.81
C TYR A 191 -5.48 2.16 18.26
N SER A 192 -6.46 1.40 17.80
CA SER A 192 -7.90 1.60 18.04
C SER A 192 -8.62 0.27 18.07
N ASP A 193 -9.88 0.28 18.46
CA ASP A 193 -10.73 -0.92 18.44
C ASP A 193 -11.03 -1.34 17.00
N THR A 194 -11.14 -0.37 16.07
CA THR A 194 -11.28 -0.61 14.63
C THR A 194 -10.23 0.21 13.85
N PRO A 195 -9.64 -0.36 12.78
CA PRO A 195 -8.66 0.37 11.94
C PRO A 195 -9.19 1.68 11.35
N GLU A 196 -10.50 1.79 11.15
CA GLU A 196 -11.16 2.96 10.58
C GLU A 196 -11.09 4.17 11.50
N GLU A 197 -11.12 3.98 12.82
CA GLU A 197 -11.08 5.06 13.83
C GLU A 197 -9.71 5.74 13.88
N SER A 198 -8.63 5.00 13.68
CA SER A 198 -7.27 5.53 13.73
C SER A 198 -6.87 6.31 12.48
N LYS A 199 -7.43 6.00 11.31
CA LYS A 199 -7.04 6.60 10.01
C LYS A 199 -7.07 8.13 9.99
N PRO A 200 -8.16 8.83 10.39
CA PRO A 200 -8.21 10.29 10.36
C PRO A 200 -7.19 10.92 11.30
N VAL A 201 -6.96 10.33 12.47
CA VAL A 201 -5.96 10.76 13.44
C VAL A 201 -4.55 10.62 12.88
N CYS A 202 -4.22 9.44 12.35
CA CYS A 202 -2.91 9.17 11.73
C CYS A 202 -2.63 10.09 10.54
N LYS A 203 -3.65 10.36 9.70
CA LYS A 203 -3.53 11.29 8.59
C LYS A 203 -3.21 12.69 9.08
N LYS A 204 -3.98 13.23 10.02
CA LYS A 204 -3.79 14.59 10.56
C LYS A 204 -2.41 14.75 11.20
N LEU A 205 -1.99 13.82 12.07
CA LEU A 205 -0.68 13.88 12.71
C LEU A 205 0.47 13.72 11.70
N GLY A 206 0.34 12.82 10.72
CA GLY A 206 1.33 12.65 9.68
C GLY A 206 1.50 13.92 8.83
N GLU A 207 0.39 14.60 8.44
CA GLU A 207 0.40 15.90 7.74
C GLU A 207 1.10 17.00 8.55
N GLU A 208 1.07 16.90 9.87
CA GLU A 208 1.77 17.80 10.79
C GLU A 208 3.24 17.39 11.04
N GLY A 209 3.72 16.33 10.40
CA GLY A 209 5.12 15.89 10.43
C GLY A 209 5.51 14.97 11.57
N TYR A 210 4.55 14.33 12.26
CA TYR A 210 4.83 13.26 13.21
C TYR A 210 5.16 11.94 12.49
N THR A 211 6.05 11.16 13.08
CA THR A 211 6.33 9.78 12.61
C THR A 211 5.30 8.82 13.19
N ILE A 212 4.35 8.37 12.38
CA ILE A 212 3.21 7.57 12.83
C ILE A 212 3.34 6.12 12.36
N ILE A 213 3.15 5.18 13.28
CA ILE A 213 2.98 3.76 13.03
C ILE A 213 1.57 3.37 13.48
N ASN A 214 0.70 3.09 12.54
CA ASN A 214 -0.70 2.76 12.76
C ASN A 214 -0.92 1.25 12.75
N LEU A 215 -1.53 0.71 13.78
CA LEU A 215 -2.00 -0.68 13.77
C LEU A 215 -3.26 -0.77 12.92
N ILE A 216 -3.21 -1.55 11.83
CA ILE A 216 -4.33 -1.67 10.87
C ILE A 216 -5.29 -2.82 11.19
N GLU A 217 -5.03 -3.60 12.19
CA GLU A 217 -5.88 -4.70 12.65
C GLU A 217 -6.28 -4.49 14.10
N PRO A 218 -7.39 -5.10 14.57
CA PRO A 218 -7.79 -5.01 15.97
C PRO A 218 -6.68 -5.52 16.88
N PHE A 219 -6.36 -4.77 17.92
CA PHE A 219 -5.26 -5.08 18.83
C PHE A 219 -5.39 -6.45 19.50
N TYR A 220 -6.58 -6.89 19.78
CA TYR A 220 -6.90 -8.14 20.47
C TYR A 220 -6.99 -9.36 19.54
N THR A 221 -6.60 -9.27 18.27
CA THR A 221 -6.53 -10.46 17.42
C THR A 221 -5.60 -11.48 18.06
N LYS A 222 -6.17 -12.66 18.39
CA LYS A 222 -5.57 -13.64 19.32
C LYS A 222 -4.33 -14.36 18.76
N GLN A 223 -4.10 -14.29 17.46
CA GLN A 223 -3.00 -15.03 16.81
C GLN A 223 -1.84 -14.10 16.54
N TYR A 224 -1.01 -13.97 17.56
CA TYR A 224 0.29 -13.32 17.42
C TYR A 224 1.34 -14.35 17.03
N ARG A 225 1.82 -14.28 15.80
CA ARG A 225 3.03 -14.98 15.41
C ARG A 225 4.25 -14.10 15.66
N ASN A 226 5.30 -14.71 16.22
CA ASN A 226 6.62 -14.08 16.26
C ASN A 226 7.30 -14.04 14.86
N ALA A 227 6.56 -14.26 13.79
CA ALA A 227 7.03 -14.14 12.43
C ALA A 227 7.40 -12.70 12.14
N PHE A 228 8.69 -12.43 12.28
CA PHE A 228 9.14 -11.07 12.30
C PHE A 228 10.24 -10.89 11.25
N TYR A 229 10.13 -9.81 10.51
CA TYR A 229 11.17 -9.35 9.61
C TYR A 229 11.66 -7.96 10.03
N ASN A 230 12.96 -7.71 9.83
CA ASN A 230 13.48 -6.37 10.02
C ASN A 230 13.07 -5.49 8.83
N PRO A 231 12.22 -4.48 9.03
CA PRO A 231 11.77 -3.64 7.93
C PRO A 231 12.89 -2.97 7.13
N LYS A 232 14.05 -2.72 7.76
CA LYS A 232 15.21 -2.09 7.10
C LYS A 232 15.84 -2.94 6.00
N ASP A 233 15.70 -4.27 6.08
CA ASP A 233 16.24 -5.19 5.07
C ASP A 233 15.48 -5.10 3.73
N TYR A 234 14.36 -4.36 3.72
CA TYR A 234 13.46 -4.21 2.57
C TYR A 234 13.27 -2.74 2.14
N ASP A 235 14.18 -1.86 2.55
CA ASP A 235 14.07 -0.43 2.27
C ASP A 235 14.21 -0.09 0.78
N GLU A 236 15.19 -0.69 0.10
CA GLU A 236 15.53 -0.38 -1.30
C GLU A 236 15.71 -1.63 -2.16
N ASN A 237 15.45 -1.47 -3.46
CA ASN A 237 15.84 -2.48 -4.45
C ASN A 237 17.37 -2.48 -4.61
N PRO A 238 18.07 -3.61 -4.37
CA PRO A 238 19.53 -3.69 -4.56
C PRO A 238 20.01 -3.29 -5.95
N ALA A 239 19.18 -3.48 -6.99
CA ALA A 239 19.52 -3.07 -8.36
C ALA A 239 19.52 -1.53 -8.54
N GLU A 240 18.74 -0.79 -7.75
CA GLU A 240 18.75 0.69 -7.78
C GLU A 240 19.96 1.26 -7.02
N GLN A 241 20.44 0.56 -5.99
CA GLN A 241 21.67 0.95 -5.27
C GLN A 241 22.91 0.88 -6.16
N GLN A 242 22.99 -0.11 -7.07
CA GLN A 242 24.10 -0.22 -8.02
C GLN A 242 24.09 0.88 -9.08
N ALA A 243 22.93 1.37 -9.50
CA ALA A 243 22.82 2.44 -10.48
C ALA A 243 23.25 3.81 -9.92
N THR A 244 23.02 4.06 -8.62
CA THR A 244 23.44 5.31 -7.95
C THR A 244 24.91 5.34 -7.54
N CYS A 245 25.57 4.18 -7.42
CA CYS A 245 27.01 4.11 -7.17
C CYS A 245 27.87 4.25 -8.44
N ASN A 246 27.27 4.13 -9.63
CA ASN A 246 27.96 4.21 -10.93
C ASN A 246 27.65 5.50 -11.69
N ALA A 247 26.98 6.46 -11.10
CA ALA A 247 26.69 7.79 -11.63
C ALA A 247 27.45 8.86 -10.84
#